data_f6e93dd7a6c9ffcdd2ac141bfbfcca06
#
_entry.id   f6e93dd7a6c9ffcdd2ac141bfbfcca06
#
_cell.length_a   1.000
_cell.length_b   1.000
_cell.length_c   1.000
_cell.angle_alpha   90.00
_cell.angle_beta   90.00
_cell.angle_gamma   90.00
#
_symmetry.space_group_name_H-M   'P 1'
#
loop_
_entity.id
_entity.type
_entity.pdbx_description
1 polymer ?
#
loop_
_entity_poly.entity_id
_entity_poly.type
_entity_poly.pdbx_seq_one_letter_code
_entity_poly.pdbx_strand_id
1 'polypeptide(L)'
;GALRGRYDKLHLYDAFSFKESDKNRPGVLQPDHDEVYVSEIGGLRFAILNCYDLRFPEISRIAVDRGADVLLYGAGWIAGSLKELHWETLLRARAIENTCYVLASCQPPPSSVGMSMAVDPGGLVIGGIAAPQGVVTVELQAQRLRDVRRDLPCLEHRRYQIAPHTTNYTGDPQP
;
A
#
# COMPACT_ATOMS: atom_id res chain seq x y z
N GLY A 1 15.85 4.56 -19.61
CA GLY A 1 16.22 4.13 -18.26
C GLY A 1 16.23 2.61 -18.16
N ALA A 2 16.93 2.05 -17.19
CA ALA A 2 16.95 0.61 -16.95
C ALA A 2 15.82 0.22 -15.98
N LEU A 3 15.15 -0.91 -16.24
CA LEU A 3 14.22 -1.53 -15.30
C LEU A 3 15.03 -1.98 -14.06
N ARG A 4 14.63 -1.53 -12.87
CA ARG A 4 15.30 -1.86 -11.61
C ARG A 4 14.65 -2.99 -10.85
N GLY A 5 13.35 -3.19 -11.05
CA GLY A 5 12.57 -4.24 -10.43
C GLY A 5 11.11 -4.15 -10.82
N ARG A 6 10.32 -5.08 -10.36
CA ARG A 6 8.88 -5.09 -10.55
C ARG A 6 8.21 -5.65 -9.29
N TYR A 7 6.96 -5.36 -9.14
CA TYR A 7 6.07 -5.94 -8.16
C TYR A 7 4.92 -6.64 -8.89
N ASP A 8 4.76 -7.92 -8.62
CA ASP A 8 3.61 -8.69 -9.10
C ASP A 8 2.57 -8.71 -7.98
N LYS A 9 1.38 -8.17 -8.27
CA LYS A 9 0.31 -8.00 -7.29
C LYS A 9 -0.03 -9.32 -6.59
N LEU A 10 0.00 -9.34 -5.25
CA LEU A 10 -0.22 -10.55 -4.46
C LEU A 10 -1.69 -10.85 -4.19
N HIS A 11 -2.50 -9.82 -3.95
CA HIS A 11 -3.90 -9.99 -3.59
C HIS A 11 -4.80 -9.56 -4.74
N LEU A 12 -5.40 -10.53 -5.44
CA LEU A 12 -6.37 -10.27 -6.50
C LEU A 12 -7.71 -9.85 -5.90
N TYR A 13 -8.40 -8.91 -6.58
CA TYR A 13 -9.68 -8.40 -6.13
C TYR A 13 -10.83 -9.31 -6.58
N ASP A 14 -11.10 -10.33 -5.78
CA ASP A 14 -12.24 -11.24 -5.97
C ASP A 14 -13.29 -10.92 -4.89
N ALA A 15 -14.01 -9.81 -5.09
CA ALA A 15 -14.99 -9.35 -4.13
C ALA A 15 -16.06 -8.47 -4.80
N PHE A 16 -17.23 -8.35 -4.17
CA PHE A 16 -18.35 -7.51 -4.63
C PHE A 16 -18.78 -7.79 -6.08
N SER A 17 -18.88 -9.06 -6.44
CA SER A 17 -19.25 -9.52 -7.79
C SER A 17 -18.22 -9.24 -8.90
N PHE A 18 -17.00 -8.82 -8.54
CA PHE A 18 -15.88 -8.70 -9.45
C PHE A 18 -14.88 -9.82 -9.20
N LYS A 19 -14.35 -10.41 -10.25
CA LYS A 19 -13.34 -11.48 -10.20
C LYS A 19 -12.12 -11.09 -11.02
N GLU A 20 -11.08 -10.60 -10.35
CA GLU A 20 -9.81 -10.29 -10.99
C GLU A 20 -9.06 -11.57 -11.40
N SER A 21 -9.26 -12.67 -10.67
CA SER A 21 -8.66 -13.98 -10.94
C SER A 21 -9.10 -14.62 -12.27
N ASP A 22 -10.21 -14.17 -12.84
CA ASP A 22 -10.64 -14.63 -14.17
C ASP A 22 -9.63 -14.22 -15.28
N LYS A 23 -8.83 -13.18 -15.05
CA LYS A 23 -7.92 -12.59 -16.03
C LYS A 23 -6.47 -12.56 -15.59
N ASN A 24 -6.20 -12.62 -14.31
CA ASN A 24 -4.88 -12.43 -13.74
C ASN A 24 -4.54 -13.58 -12.79
N ARG A 25 -3.24 -13.77 -12.55
CA ARG A 25 -2.73 -14.65 -11.51
C ARG A 25 -2.03 -13.81 -10.44
N PRO A 26 -2.11 -14.20 -9.16
CA PRO A 26 -1.37 -13.51 -8.10
C PRO A 26 0.13 -13.69 -8.28
N GLY A 27 0.90 -12.76 -7.77
CA GLY A 27 2.33 -12.89 -7.60
C GLY A 27 2.66 -14.10 -6.69
N VAL A 28 3.85 -14.64 -6.87
CA VAL A 28 4.31 -15.82 -6.11
C VAL A 28 5.04 -15.35 -4.86
N LEU A 29 4.65 -15.87 -3.70
CA LEU A 29 5.36 -15.62 -2.45
C LEU A 29 6.77 -16.20 -2.53
N GLN A 30 7.74 -15.43 -2.07
CA GLN A 30 9.15 -15.78 -2.10
C GLN A 30 9.71 -15.95 -0.68
N PRO A 31 10.75 -16.77 -0.50
CA PRO A 31 11.52 -16.74 0.74
C PRO A 31 11.99 -15.31 1.04
N ASP A 32 12.01 -14.94 2.31
CA ASP A 32 12.46 -13.62 2.78
C ASP A 32 11.66 -12.43 2.20
N HIS A 33 10.46 -12.71 1.65
CA HIS A 33 9.55 -11.73 1.06
C HIS A 33 10.15 -10.91 -0.10
N ASP A 34 10.97 -11.54 -0.93
CA ASP A 34 11.61 -10.89 -2.09
C ASP A 34 10.62 -10.44 -3.17
N GLU A 35 9.38 -10.93 -3.13
CA GLU A 35 8.28 -10.43 -3.96
C GLU A 35 7.92 -8.97 -3.69
N VAL A 36 8.26 -8.44 -2.50
CA VAL A 36 8.02 -7.05 -2.14
C VAL A 36 9.20 -6.18 -2.57
N TYR A 37 9.06 -5.52 -3.71
CA TYR A 37 10.11 -4.68 -4.27
C TYR A 37 10.25 -3.36 -3.50
N VAL A 38 11.47 -3.09 -3.04
CA VAL A 38 11.87 -1.84 -2.38
C VAL A 38 13.05 -1.21 -3.12
N SER A 39 12.98 0.09 -3.39
CA SER A 39 14.04 0.84 -4.08
C SER A 39 14.29 2.18 -3.39
N GLU A 40 15.53 2.66 -3.45
CA GLU A 40 15.91 3.95 -2.88
C GLU A 40 15.84 5.06 -3.92
N ILE A 41 15.23 6.18 -3.56
CA ILE A 41 15.14 7.41 -4.35
C ILE A 41 15.32 8.60 -3.41
N GLY A 42 16.31 9.44 -3.65
CA GLY A 42 16.51 10.67 -2.87
C GLY A 42 16.73 10.45 -1.36
N GLY A 43 17.32 9.33 -0.98
CA GLY A 43 17.59 9.01 0.44
C GLY A 43 16.40 8.47 1.23
N LEU A 44 15.29 8.17 0.57
CA LEU A 44 14.14 7.45 1.10
C LEU A 44 13.93 6.14 0.32
N ARG A 45 13.42 5.12 0.99
CA ARG A 45 13.16 3.80 0.42
C ARG A 45 11.66 3.64 0.15
N PHE A 46 11.33 3.29 -1.09
CA PHE A 46 9.97 3.20 -1.59
C PHE A 46 9.60 1.75 -1.89
N ALA A 47 8.47 1.28 -1.37
CA ALA A 47 7.85 0.02 -1.75
C ALA A 47 6.64 0.28 -2.66
N ILE A 48 6.46 -0.55 -3.69
CA ILE A 48 5.33 -0.49 -4.61
C ILE A 48 4.31 -1.56 -4.21
N LEU A 49 3.08 -1.15 -4.02
CA LEU A 49 1.92 -2.00 -3.70
C LEU A 49 0.75 -1.64 -4.63
N ASN A 50 -0.24 -2.52 -4.76
CA ASN A 50 -1.29 -2.33 -5.75
C ASN A 50 -2.69 -2.53 -5.17
N CYS A 51 -3.50 -1.47 -5.21
CA CYS A 51 -4.96 -1.50 -5.04
C CYS A 51 -5.42 -2.37 -3.85
N TYR A 52 -5.87 -3.59 -4.11
CA TYR A 52 -6.44 -4.49 -3.12
C TYR A 52 -5.47 -4.88 -2.00
N ASP A 53 -4.15 -4.81 -2.25
CA ASP A 53 -3.11 -5.00 -1.22
C ASP A 53 -3.31 -4.07 -0.03
N LEU A 54 -3.93 -2.89 -0.23
CA LEU A 54 -4.24 -1.95 0.83
C LEU A 54 -5.12 -2.55 1.94
N ARG A 55 -5.92 -3.58 1.65
CA ARG A 55 -6.77 -4.24 2.66
C ARG A 55 -6.01 -5.20 3.56
N PHE A 56 -4.79 -5.56 3.20
CA PHE A 56 -3.97 -6.55 3.88
C PHE A 56 -2.82 -5.83 4.60
N PRO A 57 -2.93 -5.60 5.93
CA PRO A 57 -1.90 -4.88 6.68
C PRO A 57 -0.54 -5.59 6.64
N GLU A 58 -0.55 -6.89 6.45
CA GLU A 58 0.64 -7.74 6.44
C GLU A 58 1.63 -7.30 5.36
N ILE A 59 1.18 -7.07 4.13
CA ILE A 59 2.07 -6.71 3.02
C ILE A 59 2.71 -5.33 3.23
N SER A 60 1.97 -4.39 3.80
CA SER A 60 2.49 -3.06 4.17
C SER A 60 3.57 -3.18 5.24
N ARG A 61 3.34 -4.06 6.22
CA ARG A 61 4.28 -4.32 7.30
C ARG A 61 5.55 -5.00 6.77
N ILE A 62 5.41 -6.00 5.89
CA ILE A 62 6.54 -6.66 5.23
C ILE A 62 7.38 -5.64 4.45
N ALA A 63 6.74 -4.73 3.71
CA ALA A 63 7.44 -3.67 2.99
C ALA A 63 8.29 -2.80 3.93
N VAL A 64 7.73 -2.42 5.09
CA VAL A 64 8.45 -1.62 6.09
C VAL A 64 9.55 -2.44 6.78
N ASP A 65 9.34 -3.72 7.05
CA ASP A 65 10.37 -4.63 7.58
C ASP A 65 11.55 -4.80 6.60
N ARG A 66 11.28 -4.72 5.30
CA ARG A 66 12.30 -4.64 4.25
C ARG A 66 12.94 -3.25 4.12
N GLY A 67 12.54 -2.33 4.99
CA GLY A 67 13.10 -1.00 5.17
C GLY A 67 12.41 0.10 4.35
N ALA A 68 11.19 -0.09 3.88
CA ALA A 68 10.47 0.98 3.21
C ALA A 68 10.15 2.15 4.17
N ASP A 69 10.39 3.35 3.69
CA ASP A 69 10.04 4.62 4.32
C ASP A 69 8.75 5.20 3.75
N VAL A 70 8.44 4.79 2.53
CA VAL A 70 7.29 5.25 1.74
C VAL A 70 6.61 4.07 1.08
N LEU A 71 5.30 3.93 1.28
CA LEU A 71 4.46 2.98 0.57
C LEU A 71 3.76 3.69 -0.59
N LEU A 72 3.93 3.17 -1.81
CA LEU A 72 3.27 3.66 -3.02
C LEU A 72 2.12 2.74 -3.39
N TYR A 73 0.90 3.26 -3.42
CA TYR A 73 -0.28 2.52 -3.88
C TYR A 73 -0.80 3.08 -5.20
N GLY A 74 -0.79 2.25 -6.25
CA GLY A 74 -1.56 2.50 -7.47
C GLY A 74 -2.89 1.77 -7.41
N ALA A 75 -4.01 2.40 -7.73
CA ALA A 75 -5.31 1.77 -7.61
C ALA A 75 -6.35 2.20 -8.65
N GLY A 76 -7.18 1.24 -9.08
CA GLY A 76 -8.52 1.50 -9.59
C GLY A 76 -9.54 1.13 -8.49
N TRP A 77 -9.52 1.84 -7.36
CA TRP A 77 -10.38 1.52 -6.21
C TRP A 77 -11.84 1.76 -6.57
N ILE A 78 -12.53 0.66 -6.89
CA ILE A 78 -13.89 0.69 -7.48
C ILE A 78 -14.84 1.45 -6.58
N ALA A 79 -15.57 2.42 -7.16
CA ALA A 79 -16.59 3.21 -6.49
C ALA A 79 -17.74 2.33 -5.96
N GLY A 80 -18.38 2.78 -4.89
CA GLY A 80 -19.49 2.08 -4.26
C GLY A 80 -19.69 2.53 -2.81
N SER A 81 -20.66 1.95 -2.13
CA SER A 81 -20.99 2.34 -0.75
C SER A 81 -19.78 2.21 0.17
N LEU A 82 -19.48 3.28 0.91
CA LEU A 82 -18.37 3.38 1.88
C LEU A 82 -16.96 3.20 1.29
N LYS A 83 -16.80 3.20 -0.04
CA LYS A 83 -15.49 2.94 -0.65
C LYS A 83 -14.50 4.06 -0.43
N GLU A 84 -14.96 5.31 -0.44
CA GLU A 84 -14.16 6.49 -0.10
C GLU A 84 -13.68 6.42 1.36
N LEU A 85 -14.58 6.08 2.28
CA LEU A 85 -14.25 5.91 3.69
C LEU A 85 -13.19 4.80 3.88
N HIS A 86 -13.37 3.66 3.23
CA HIS A 86 -12.39 2.56 3.30
C HIS A 86 -11.03 2.98 2.74
N TRP A 87 -11.02 3.72 1.61
CA TRP A 87 -9.81 4.18 0.97
C TRP A 87 -8.99 5.08 1.91
N GLU A 88 -9.59 6.15 2.40
CA GLU A 88 -8.92 7.09 3.30
C GLU A 88 -8.50 6.41 4.62
N THR A 89 -9.43 5.70 5.26
CA THR A 89 -9.17 5.05 6.55
C THR A 89 -8.00 4.08 6.47
N LEU A 90 -7.96 3.23 5.42
CA LEU A 90 -6.91 2.25 5.28
C LEU A 90 -5.56 2.89 4.95
N LEU A 91 -5.50 3.90 4.07
CA LEU A 91 -4.25 4.61 3.77
C LEU A 91 -3.67 5.25 5.03
N ARG A 92 -4.50 5.92 5.82
CA ARG A 92 -4.08 6.52 7.09
C ARG A 92 -3.64 5.46 8.10
N ALA A 93 -4.37 4.34 8.18
CA ALA A 93 -3.98 3.23 9.05
C ALA A 93 -2.59 2.68 8.67
N ARG A 94 -2.33 2.45 7.37
CA ARG A 94 -1.02 1.99 6.89
C ARG A 94 0.10 2.96 7.26
N ALA A 95 -0.14 4.26 7.18
CA ALA A 95 0.84 5.27 7.59
C ALA A 95 1.12 5.23 9.09
N ILE A 96 0.06 5.23 9.92
CA ILE A 96 0.16 5.31 11.38
C ILE A 96 0.81 4.05 11.96
N GLU A 97 0.29 2.87 11.63
CA GLU A 97 0.75 1.59 12.21
C GLU A 97 2.16 1.20 11.78
N ASN A 98 2.62 1.72 10.63
CA ASN A 98 3.96 1.49 10.08
C ASN A 98 4.90 2.67 10.25
N THR A 99 4.44 3.79 10.83
CA THR A 99 5.22 5.02 10.97
C THR A 99 6.01 5.34 9.69
N CYS A 100 5.29 5.39 8.57
CA CYS A 100 5.85 5.62 7.24
C CYS A 100 4.97 6.57 6.42
N TYR A 101 5.52 7.16 5.37
CA TYR A 101 4.72 7.89 4.39
C TYR A 101 3.88 6.93 3.55
N VAL A 102 2.69 7.38 3.14
CA VAL A 102 1.85 6.67 2.17
C VAL A 102 1.49 7.63 1.03
N LEU A 103 1.82 7.25 -0.20
CA LEU A 103 1.43 7.97 -1.41
C LEU A 103 0.50 7.08 -2.22
N ALA A 104 -0.71 7.54 -2.47
CA ALA A 104 -1.72 6.75 -3.15
C ALA A 104 -2.30 7.49 -4.34
N SER A 105 -2.20 6.89 -5.52
CA SER A 105 -2.82 7.35 -6.75
C SER A 105 -4.00 6.47 -7.11
N CYS A 106 -5.18 7.06 -7.27
CA CYS A 106 -6.40 6.34 -7.63
C CYS A 106 -6.98 6.85 -8.93
N GLN A 107 -7.51 5.93 -9.75
CA GLN A 107 -8.28 6.26 -10.94
C GLN A 107 -9.46 7.17 -10.59
N PRO A 108 -9.80 8.15 -11.46
CA PRO A 108 -10.87 9.08 -11.18
C PRO A 108 -12.27 8.45 -11.29
N PRO A 109 -13.31 9.14 -10.73
CA PRO A 109 -14.71 8.79 -10.98
C PRO A 109 -15.06 8.77 -12.49
N PRO A 110 -16.12 8.06 -12.91
CA PRO A 110 -17.13 7.41 -12.07
C PRO A 110 -16.81 5.96 -11.68
N SER A 111 -15.84 5.31 -12.33
CA SER A 111 -15.54 3.89 -12.08
C SER A 111 -14.80 3.64 -10.78
N SER A 112 -14.05 4.61 -10.31
CA SER A 112 -13.24 4.53 -9.10
C SER A 112 -13.50 5.73 -8.19
N VAL A 113 -13.04 5.65 -6.94
CA VAL A 113 -13.30 6.70 -5.96
C VAL A 113 -12.51 7.99 -6.21
N GLY A 114 -11.44 7.93 -6.99
CA GLY A 114 -10.50 9.04 -7.06
C GLY A 114 -9.78 9.22 -5.72
N MET A 115 -9.76 10.45 -5.19
CA MET A 115 -9.18 10.75 -3.87
C MET A 115 -7.72 10.31 -3.73
N SER A 116 -6.90 10.57 -4.79
CA SER A 116 -5.45 10.38 -4.66
C SER A 116 -4.94 11.23 -3.50
N MET A 117 -4.10 10.66 -2.63
CA MET A 117 -3.63 11.38 -1.45
C MET A 117 -2.23 10.96 -1.00
N ALA A 118 -1.61 11.87 -0.27
CA ALA A 118 -0.36 11.65 0.44
C ALA A 118 -0.62 11.78 1.95
N VAL A 119 -0.12 10.81 2.72
CA VAL A 119 -0.27 10.75 4.17
C VAL A 119 1.11 10.72 4.82
N ASP A 120 1.31 11.54 5.85
CA ASP A 120 2.55 11.56 6.62
C ASP A 120 2.64 10.37 7.61
N PRO A 121 3.82 10.09 8.18
CA PRO A 121 3.98 8.98 9.14
C PRO A 121 3.12 9.05 10.41
N GLY A 122 2.57 10.23 10.72
CA GLY A 122 1.62 10.42 11.83
C GLY A 122 0.14 10.29 11.41
N GLY A 123 -0.13 10.01 10.13
CA GLY A 123 -1.49 9.85 9.62
C GLY A 123 -2.16 11.15 9.15
N LEU A 124 -1.42 12.26 9.08
CA LEU A 124 -1.94 13.52 8.53
C LEU A 124 -1.94 13.47 7.00
N VAL A 125 -3.06 13.82 6.38
CA VAL A 125 -3.12 14.02 4.93
C VAL A 125 -2.39 15.31 4.59
N ILE A 126 -1.28 15.22 3.87
CA ILE A 126 -0.40 16.33 3.49
C ILE A 126 -0.60 16.80 2.05
N GLY A 127 -1.41 16.12 1.30
CA GLY A 127 -1.81 16.50 -0.06
C GLY A 127 -2.81 15.54 -0.63
N GLY A 128 -3.63 16.01 -1.58
CA GLY A 128 -4.62 15.15 -2.22
C GLY A 128 -5.34 15.83 -3.38
N ILE A 129 -6.00 15.03 -4.19
CA ILE A 129 -6.80 15.46 -5.34
C ILE A 129 -8.16 14.79 -5.26
N ALA A 130 -9.21 15.61 -5.19
CA ALA A 130 -10.60 15.18 -5.33
C ALA A 130 -11.17 15.44 -6.75
N ALA A 131 -10.37 16.07 -7.63
CA ALA A 131 -10.77 16.40 -8.99
C ALA A 131 -10.66 15.18 -9.94
N PRO A 132 -11.36 15.18 -11.09
CA PRO A 132 -11.33 14.08 -12.05
C PRO A 132 -9.93 13.76 -12.59
N GLN A 133 -9.08 14.76 -12.74
CA GLN A 133 -7.68 14.62 -13.17
C GLN A 133 -6.83 15.71 -12.52
N GLY A 134 -5.57 15.38 -12.26
CA GLY A 134 -4.63 16.37 -11.74
C GLY A 134 -3.33 15.74 -11.24
N VAL A 135 -2.44 16.63 -10.82
CA VAL A 135 -1.18 16.28 -10.15
C VAL A 135 -1.12 17.04 -8.83
N VAL A 136 -0.73 16.36 -7.78
CA VAL A 136 -0.36 16.99 -6.52
C VAL A 136 1.10 16.69 -6.25
N THR A 137 1.83 17.69 -5.79
CA THR A 137 3.22 17.56 -5.36
C THR A 137 3.28 17.75 -3.86
N VAL A 138 3.97 16.86 -3.17
CA VAL A 138 4.22 16.93 -1.74
C VAL A 138 5.70 16.77 -1.47
N GLU A 139 6.17 17.39 -0.40
CA GLU A 139 7.52 17.21 0.09
C GLU A 139 7.55 16.11 1.15
N LEU A 140 8.48 15.15 0.99
CA LEU A 140 8.72 14.09 1.96
C LEU A 140 10.01 14.42 2.72
N GLN A 141 9.89 14.61 4.03
CA GLN A 141 11.01 14.99 4.87
C GLN A 141 11.53 13.77 5.66
N ALA A 142 12.76 13.35 5.38
CA ALA A 142 13.40 12.25 6.11
C ALA A 142 13.49 12.54 7.62
N GLN A 143 13.62 13.82 8.00
CA GLN A 143 13.65 14.21 9.42
C GLN A 143 12.30 13.94 10.08
N ARG A 144 11.19 14.29 9.44
CA ARG A 144 9.84 14.03 9.95
C ARG A 144 9.60 12.53 10.21
N LEU A 145 10.07 11.67 9.29
CA LEU A 145 9.99 10.22 9.45
C LEU A 145 10.77 9.76 10.71
N ARG A 146 12.01 10.24 10.89
CA ARG A 146 12.82 9.90 12.05
C ARG A 146 12.19 10.37 13.35
N ASP A 147 11.65 11.58 13.38
CA ASP A 147 11.01 12.15 14.57
C ASP A 147 9.78 11.31 14.99
N VAL A 148 8.92 10.96 14.04
CA VAL A 148 7.74 10.11 14.33
C VAL A 148 8.18 8.74 14.84
N ARG A 149 9.15 8.08 14.21
CA ARG A 149 9.64 6.77 14.64
C ARG A 149 10.29 6.81 16.02
N ARG A 150 11.01 7.90 16.37
CA ARG A 150 11.57 8.11 17.70
C ARG A 150 10.48 8.28 18.76
N ASP A 151 9.49 9.12 18.46
CA ASP A 151 8.43 9.47 19.42
C ASP A 151 7.37 8.38 19.56
N LEU A 152 7.19 7.57 18.51
CA LEU A 152 6.28 6.42 18.45
C LEU A 152 7.03 5.16 17.94
N PRO A 153 7.85 4.49 18.78
CA PRO A 153 8.64 3.33 18.36
C PRO A 153 7.82 2.04 18.28
N CYS A 154 6.62 2.09 17.70
CA CYS A 154 5.70 0.96 17.65
C CYS A 154 6.25 -0.23 16.83
N LEU A 155 7.14 0.01 15.88
CA LEU A 155 7.80 -1.04 15.12
C LEU A 155 8.74 -1.89 15.99
N GLU A 156 9.38 -1.29 17.00
CA GLU A 156 10.26 -1.98 17.96
C GLU A 156 9.46 -2.70 19.04
N HIS A 157 8.25 -2.24 19.35
CA HIS A 157 7.38 -2.82 20.39
C HIS A 157 6.60 -4.06 19.93
N ARG A 158 6.76 -4.47 18.68
CA ARG A 158 6.03 -5.63 18.14
C ARG A 158 6.40 -6.93 18.84
N ARG A 159 5.41 -7.80 19.01
CA ARG A 159 5.55 -9.12 19.64
C ARG A 159 5.34 -10.27 18.67
N TYR A 160 4.88 -9.98 17.44
CA TYR A 160 4.58 -10.96 16.41
C TYR A 160 5.37 -10.69 15.13
N GLN A 161 5.72 -11.77 14.47
CA GLN A 161 6.28 -11.75 13.11
C GLN A 161 5.21 -12.18 12.11
N ILE A 162 5.31 -11.70 10.88
CA ILE A 162 4.45 -12.13 9.79
C ILE A 162 5.15 -13.31 9.10
N ALA A 163 4.37 -14.36 8.86
CA ALA A 163 4.80 -15.50 8.07
C ALA A 163 3.79 -15.73 6.92
N PRO A 164 4.25 -16.20 5.76
CA PRO A 164 3.37 -16.56 4.67
C PRO A 164 2.34 -17.59 5.11
N HIS A 165 1.11 -17.47 4.60
CA HIS A 165 0.09 -18.48 4.83
C HIS A 165 0.51 -19.77 4.11
N THR A 166 0.54 -20.90 4.82
CA THR A 166 1.00 -22.19 4.27
C THR A 166 0.00 -22.87 3.33
N THR A 167 -1.24 -22.40 3.31
CA THR A 167 -2.26 -22.86 2.36
C THR A 167 -2.07 -22.14 1.03
N ASN A 168 -1.80 -22.88 -0.03
CA ASN A 168 -1.83 -22.35 -1.38
C ASN A 168 -3.23 -21.78 -1.64
N TYR A 169 -3.34 -20.45 -1.69
CA TYR A 169 -4.55 -19.80 -2.17
C TYR A 169 -4.61 -20.06 -3.68
N THR A 170 -5.43 -21.05 -4.06
CA THR A 170 -5.58 -21.45 -5.46
C THR A 170 -6.58 -20.58 -6.22
N GLY A 171 -7.24 -19.64 -5.54
CA GLY A 171 -8.32 -18.84 -6.11
C GLY A 171 -9.67 -19.56 -6.15
N ASP A 172 -9.71 -20.81 -5.75
CA ASP A 172 -10.99 -21.54 -5.67
C ASP A 172 -11.77 -21.08 -4.44
N PRO A 173 -13.05 -20.74 -4.59
CA PRO A 173 -13.90 -20.43 -3.44
C PRO A 173 -13.96 -21.66 -2.54
N GLN A 174 -13.61 -21.46 -1.26
CA GLN A 174 -13.88 -22.48 -0.24
C GLN A 174 -15.40 -22.72 -0.19
N PRO A 175 -15.86 -23.96 -0.05
CA PRO A 175 -17.28 -24.32 -0.07
C PRO A 175 -18.08 -23.66 1.06
#